data_d1f9c6be0eebb419aab63ef89b65d58d
#
_entry.id   d1f9c6be0eebb419aab63ef89b65d58d
#
_cell.length_a   1.000
_cell.length_b   1.000
_cell.length_c   1.000
_cell.angle_alpha   90.00
_cell.angle_beta   90.00
_cell.angle_gamma   90.00
#
_symmetry.space_group_name_H-M   'P 1'
#
loop_
_entity.id
_entity.type
_entity.pdbx_description
1 polymer ?
#
loop_
_entity_poly.entity_id
_entity_poly.type
_entity_poly.pdbx_seq_one_letter_code
_entity_poly.pdbx_strand_id
1 'polypeptide(L)'
;MKKFLAILLILAFLLSGCIGQGADQRPEKVSTLVKEASVMIQEKGEDAFPQIREKGKFYTDDTYVFVWKVEDCKITRVVFPPDLAQEGTDVSDFKDDNNVSITNMFISIANSEKGEGWSGQYLRTNPADNKIEKKVTYIKKVVYKDTTYVIGAWYYIN
;
A
#
# COMPACT_ATOMS: atom_id res chain seq x y z
N MET A 1 -42.55 -65.37 -3.94
CA MET A 1 -42.32 -64.24 -4.91
C MET A 1 -42.44 -62.93 -4.17
N LYS A 2 -41.29 -62.37 -3.70
CA LYS A 2 -41.27 -61.16 -2.89
C LYS A 2 -40.72 -60.02 -3.76
N LYS A 3 -41.56 -59.01 -3.99
CA LYS A 3 -41.19 -57.81 -4.74
C LYS A 3 -40.44 -56.86 -3.78
N PHE A 4 -39.15 -56.63 -4.02
CA PHE A 4 -38.39 -55.59 -3.33
C PHE A 4 -38.63 -54.25 -4.04
N LEU A 5 -39.26 -53.34 -3.30
CA LEU A 5 -39.46 -51.95 -3.70
C LEU A 5 -38.22 -51.16 -3.30
N ALA A 6 -37.39 -50.80 -4.26
CA ALA A 6 -36.24 -49.92 -4.02
C ALA A 6 -36.70 -48.47 -3.95
N ILE A 7 -36.65 -47.86 -2.77
CA ILE A 7 -36.89 -46.43 -2.56
C ILE A 7 -35.60 -45.71 -2.86
N LEU A 8 -35.56 -44.99 -3.98
CA LEU A 8 -34.44 -44.11 -4.37
C LEU A 8 -34.61 -42.79 -3.65
N LEU A 9 -33.80 -42.60 -2.57
CA LEU A 9 -33.75 -41.35 -1.81
C LEU A 9 -32.85 -40.37 -2.55
N ILE A 10 -33.47 -39.45 -3.32
CA ILE A 10 -32.76 -38.34 -3.98
C ILE A 10 -32.44 -37.31 -2.89
N LEU A 11 -31.20 -37.29 -2.41
CA LEU A 11 -30.66 -36.28 -1.53
C LEU A 11 -30.35 -35.04 -2.36
N ALA A 12 -31.29 -34.10 -2.43
CA ALA A 12 -31.05 -32.78 -3.00
C ALA A 12 -30.11 -31.99 -2.14
N PHE A 13 -28.83 -31.95 -2.47
CA PHE A 13 -27.87 -31.02 -1.90
C PHE A 13 -28.22 -29.60 -2.39
N LEU A 14 -28.91 -28.85 -1.58
CA LEU A 14 -29.04 -27.40 -1.74
C LEU A 14 -27.66 -26.79 -1.46
N LEU A 15 -26.89 -26.59 -2.51
CA LEU A 15 -25.73 -25.71 -2.52
C LEU A 15 -26.25 -24.29 -2.31
N SER A 16 -26.43 -23.90 -1.04
CA SER A 16 -26.53 -22.50 -0.67
C SER A 16 -25.18 -21.86 -0.98
N GLY A 17 -25.03 -21.37 -2.20
CA GLY A 17 -23.93 -20.48 -2.55
C GLY A 17 -24.06 -19.22 -1.71
N CYS A 18 -23.28 -19.14 -0.62
CA CYS A 18 -22.96 -17.85 -0.04
C CYS A 18 -22.24 -17.04 -1.12
N ILE A 19 -22.97 -16.13 -1.76
CA ILE A 19 -22.38 -15.03 -2.52
C ILE A 19 -21.76 -14.14 -1.45
N GLY A 20 -20.55 -14.48 -1.04
CA GLY A 20 -19.71 -13.60 -0.25
C GLY A 20 -19.48 -12.35 -1.08
N GLN A 21 -19.93 -11.19 -0.59
CA GLN A 21 -19.47 -9.90 -1.07
C GLN A 21 -17.95 -9.99 -1.10
N GLY A 22 -17.35 -9.87 -2.28
CA GLY A 22 -15.91 -10.01 -2.45
C GLY A 22 -15.20 -9.08 -1.47
N ALA A 23 -14.33 -9.64 -0.61
CA ALA A 23 -13.55 -8.86 0.33
C ALA A 23 -12.76 -7.80 -0.46
N ASP A 24 -12.66 -6.59 0.10
CA ASP A 24 -11.87 -5.52 -0.52
C ASP A 24 -10.40 -5.98 -0.65
N GLN A 25 -9.95 -6.17 -1.88
CA GLN A 25 -8.60 -6.66 -2.18
C GLN A 25 -7.56 -5.54 -2.22
N ARG A 26 -7.97 -4.26 -2.09
CA ARG A 26 -7.05 -3.12 -2.13
C ARG A 26 -5.98 -3.18 -1.04
N PRO A 27 -6.29 -3.53 0.23
CA PRO A 27 -5.29 -3.64 1.27
C PRO A 27 -4.19 -4.66 0.96
N GLU A 28 -4.56 -5.84 0.48
CA GLU A 28 -3.62 -6.89 0.15
C GLU A 28 -2.74 -6.49 -1.04
N LYS A 29 -3.35 -5.97 -2.11
CA LYS A 29 -2.65 -5.46 -3.29
C LYS A 29 -1.61 -4.41 -2.90
N VAL A 30 -2.00 -3.39 -2.13
CA VAL A 30 -1.13 -2.28 -1.74
C VAL A 30 0.01 -2.75 -0.84
N SER A 31 -0.27 -3.55 0.18
CA SER A 31 0.79 -4.08 1.06
C SER A 31 1.78 -4.98 0.33
N THR A 32 1.31 -5.77 -0.64
CA THR A 32 2.16 -6.60 -1.50
C THR A 32 3.09 -5.75 -2.35
N LEU A 33 2.59 -4.69 -3.01
CA LEU A 33 3.42 -3.77 -3.79
C LEU A 33 4.56 -3.16 -2.97
N VAL A 34 4.26 -2.70 -1.73
CA VAL A 34 5.27 -2.15 -0.84
C VAL A 34 6.31 -3.19 -0.45
N LYS A 35 5.89 -4.40 -0.10
CA LYS A 35 6.80 -5.49 0.27
C LYS A 35 7.73 -5.87 -0.88
N GLU A 36 7.22 -5.98 -2.10
CA GLU A 36 8.03 -6.29 -3.28
C GLU A 36 9.01 -5.17 -3.62
N ALA A 37 8.57 -3.89 -3.59
CA ALA A 37 9.48 -2.75 -3.77
C ALA A 37 10.55 -2.71 -2.68
N SER A 38 10.18 -3.08 -1.44
CA SER A 38 11.11 -3.16 -0.31
C SER A 38 12.21 -4.19 -0.52
N VAL A 39 11.88 -5.38 -1.05
CA VAL A 39 12.86 -6.41 -1.40
C VAL A 39 13.84 -5.88 -2.47
N MET A 40 13.32 -5.23 -3.52
CA MET A 40 14.17 -4.67 -4.56
C MET A 40 15.14 -3.62 -4.02
N ILE A 41 14.68 -2.72 -3.14
CA ILE A 41 15.54 -1.70 -2.53
C ILE A 41 16.54 -2.34 -1.58
N GLN A 42 16.14 -3.38 -0.83
CA GLN A 42 17.05 -4.10 0.05
C GLN A 42 18.18 -4.82 -0.70
N GLU A 43 17.94 -5.25 -1.93
CA GLU A 43 18.92 -5.92 -2.77
C GLU A 43 19.80 -4.96 -3.58
N LYS A 44 19.22 -3.87 -4.11
CA LYS A 44 19.83 -3.00 -5.11
C LYS A 44 20.03 -1.55 -4.67
N GLY A 45 19.42 -1.14 -3.54
CA GLY A 45 19.42 0.25 -3.12
C GLY A 45 18.74 1.16 -4.14
N GLU A 46 19.37 2.26 -4.46
CA GLU A 46 18.83 3.28 -5.39
C GLU A 46 18.74 2.79 -6.85
N ASP A 47 19.48 1.76 -7.23
CA ASP A 47 19.37 1.14 -8.56
C ASP A 47 17.99 0.50 -8.81
N ALA A 48 17.17 0.30 -7.77
CA ALA A 48 15.79 -0.12 -7.89
C ALA A 48 14.83 1.01 -8.32
N PHE A 49 15.17 2.28 -8.09
CA PHE A 49 14.27 3.42 -8.27
C PHE A 49 13.75 3.61 -9.69
N PRO A 50 14.55 3.46 -10.77
CA PRO A 50 14.02 3.57 -12.13
C PRO A 50 12.84 2.63 -12.38
N GLN A 51 12.95 1.37 -11.95
CA GLN A 51 11.89 0.38 -12.13
C GLN A 51 10.62 0.70 -11.30
N ILE A 52 10.77 1.34 -10.14
CA ILE A 52 9.63 1.75 -9.30
C ILE A 52 8.91 2.95 -9.93
N ARG A 53 9.62 3.82 -10.68
CA ARG A 53 9.05 4.99 -11.36
C ARG A 53 8.27 4.65 -12.62
N GLU A 54 8.57 3.52 -13.26
CA GLU A 54 7.93 3.16 -14.52
C GLU A 54 6.45 2.80 -14.33
N LYS A 55 5.58 3.30 -15.24
CA LYS A 55 4.18 2.82 -15.32
C LYS A 55 4.15 1.31 -15.50
N GLY A 56 3.33 0.65 -14.70
CA GLY A 56 3.20 -0.79 -14.68
C GLY A 56 2.94 -1.30 -13.26
N LYS A 57 3.82 -2.19 -12.76
CA LYS A 57 3.59 -2.86 -11.48
C LYS A 57 3.50 -1.90 -10.28
N PHE A 58 4.46 -0.98 -10.14
CA PHE A 58 4.59 -0.09 -8.97
C PHE A 58 3.96 1.28 -9.15
N TYR A 59 3.55 1.60 -10.36
CA TYR A 59 2.87 2.86 -10.69
C TYR A 59 1.73 2.57 -11.65
N THR A 60 0.50 2.63 -11.14
CA THR A 60 -0.76 2.46 -11.88
C THR A 60 -1.60 3.74 -11.78
N ASP A 61 -2.74 3.78 -12.46
CA ASP A 61 -3.65 4.92 -12.33
C ASP A 61 -4.33 4.99 -10.94
N ASP A 62 -4.41 3.85 -10.23
CA ASP A 62 -5.07 3.76 -8.91
C ASP A 62 -4.13 4.00 -7.73
N THR A 63 -2.84 3.68 -7.88
CA THR A 63 -1.85 3.75 -6.79
C THR A 63 -0.43 3.77 -7.33
N TYR A 64 0.47 4.24 -6.50
CA TYR A 64 1.92 4.18 -6.78
C TYR A 64 2.72 3.93 -5.51
N VAL A 65 3.89 3.35 -5.70
CA VAL A 65 4.90 3.24 -4.63
C VAL A 65 5.72 4.52 -4.60
N PHE A 66 5.85 5.12 -3.43
CA PHE A 66 6.79 6.20 -3.17
C PHE A 66 7.90 5.75 -2.23
N VAL A 67 9.03 6.45 -2.27
CA VAL A 67 10.15 6.19 -1.38
C VAL A 67 10.65 7.50 -0.77
N TRP A 68 10.81 7.49 0.55
CA TRP A 68 11.47 8.55 1.30
C TRP A 68 12.82 8.04 1.82
N LYS A 69 13.84 8.86 1.72
CA LYS A 69 15.15 8.63 2.34
C LYS A 69 15.17 9.37 3.67
N VAL A 70 15.53 8.67 4.74
CA VAL A 70 15.60 9.23 6.10
C VAL A 70 17.06 9.45 6.45
N GLU A 71 17.42 10.69 6.70
CA GLU A 71 18.72 11.14 7.22
C GLU A 71 18.47 11.86 8.54
N ASP A 72 19.48 11.97 9.41
CA ASP A 72 19.35 12.39 10.83
C ASP A 72 18.27 13.44 11.13
N CYS A 73 18.26 14.55 10.39
CA CYS A 73 17.31 15.65 10.61
C CYS A 73 16.46 15.95 9.37
N LYS A 74 16.54 15.16 8.32
CA LYS A 74 15.88 15.42 7.04
C LYS A 74 15.28 14.15 6.44
N ILE A 75 14.06 14.29 5.93
CA ILE A 75 13.41 13.24 5.17
C ILE A 75 13.19 13.75 3.76
N THR A 76 13.81 13.08 2.80
CA THR A 76 13.77 13.49 1.40
C THR A 76 12.91 12.53 0.58
N ARG A 77 12.02 13.04 -0.22
CA ARG A 77 11.27 12.28 -1.21
C ARG A 77 12.20 11.88 -2.36
N VAL A 78 12.52 10.60 -2.51
CA VAL A 78 13.48 10.13 -3.53
C VAL A 78 12.84 9.37 -4.67
N VAL A 79 11.61 8.86 -4.49
CA VAL A 79 10.78 8.31 -5.58
C VAL A 79 9.36 8.84 -5.45
N PHE A 80 8.88 9.48 -6.50
CA PHE A 80 7.51 9.99 -6.59
C PHE A 80 7.01 9.95 -8.04
N PRO A 81 6.55 8.80 -8.52
CA PRO A 81 6.24 8.57 -9.94
C PRO A 81 5.26 9.58 -10.58
N PRO A 82 4.22 10.10 -9.88
CA PRO A 82 3.28 11.03 -10.49
C PRO A 82 3.89 12.39 -10.87
N ASP A 83 4.96 12.80 -10.18
CA ASP A 83 5.58 14.10 -10.44
C ASP A 83 7.07 14.05 -10.02
N LEU A 84 7.92 13.75 -10.97
CA LEU A 84 9.37 13.64 -10.76
C LEU A 84 10.02 14.96 -10.32
N ALA A 85 9.38 16.12 -10.60
CA ALA A 85 9.91 17.41 -10.14
C ALA A 85 9.82 17.58 -8.62
N GLN A 86 9.00 16.78 -7.94
CA GLN A 86 8.93 16.75 -6.49
C GLN A 86 9.96 15.82 -5.83
N GLU A 87 10.69 15.05 -6.60
CA GLU A 87 11.82 14.29 -6.04
C GLU A 87 12.95 15.24 -5.60
N GLY A 88 13.63 14.88 -4.53
CA GLY A 88 14.60 15.76 -3.86
C GLY A 88 13.98 16.76 -2.87
N THR A 89 12.66 16.87 -2.79
CA THR A 89 12.00 17.78 -1.85
C THR A 89 12.06 17.25 -0.41
N ASP A 90 12.16 18.18 0.53
CA ASP A 90 12.08 17.90 1.97
C ASP A 90 10.61 17.61 2.36
N VAL A 91 10.37 16.48 2.99
CA VAL A 91 9.06 16.06 3.49
C VAL A 91 9.04 15.87 5.00
N SER A 92 10.01 16.44 5.72
CA SER A 92 10.11 16.31 7.18
C SER A 92 8.91 16.88 7.93
N ASP A 93 8.22 17.89 7.38
CA ASP A 93 6.98 18.47 7.93
C ASP A 93 5.78 18.32 6.97
N PHE A 94 5.68 17.16 6.28
CA PHE A 94 4.59 16.93 5.35
C PHE A 94 3.29 16.64 6.11
N LYS A 95 2.23 17.38 5.77
CA LYS A 95 0.93 17.33 6.43
C LYS A 95 -0.21 17.01 5.47
N ASP A 96 -1.30 16.56 6.03
CA ASP A 96 -2.57 16.36 5.31
C ASP A 96 -3.36 17.67 5.19
N ASP A 97 -4.51 17.61 4.53
CA ASP A 97 -5.37 18.78 4.30
C ASP A 97 -6.03 19.33 5.59
N ASN A 98 -5.93 18.59 6.72
CA ASN A 98 -6.33 19.03 8.07
C ASN A 98 -5.14 19.39 8.97
N ASN A 99 -3.94 19.59 8.40
CA ASN A 99 -2.72 19.92 9.14
C ASN A 99 -2.22 18.80 10.09
N VAL A 100 -2.64 17.54 9.87
CA VAL A 100 -2.12 16.38 10.59
C VAL A 100 -0.80 15.95 9.97
N SER A 101 0.25 15.73 10.79
CA SER A 101 1.56 15.33 10.28
C SER A 101 1.55 13.91 9.72
N ILE A 102 1.59 13.79 8.40
CA ILE A 102 1.74 12.52 7.68
C ILE A 102 3.13 11.94 7.95
N THR A 103 4.15 12.80 7.97
CA THR A 103 5.52 12.37 8.24
C THR A 103 5.65 11.68 9.58
N ASN A 104 5.17 12.29 10.66
CA ASN A 104 5.22 11.69 11.98
C ASN A 104 4.48 10.34 12.03
N MET A 105 3.33 10.25 11.36
CA MET A 105 2.55 9.01 11.27
C MET A 105 3.35 7.90 10.58
N PHE A 106 3.98 8.18 9.45
CA PHE A 106 4.74 7.19 8.69
C PHE A 106 6.05 6.79 9.39
N ILE A 107 6.76 7.75 9.95
CA ILE A 107 7.99 7.49 10.72
C ILE A 107 7.71 6.69 11.98
N SER A 108 6.59 6.94 12.68
CA SER A 108 6.18 6.13 13.82
C SER A 108 5.99 4.66 13.46
N ILE A 109 5.36 4.38 12.30
CA ILE A 109 5.20 3.00 11.80
C ILE A 109 6.56 2.39 11.44
N ALA A 110 7.39 3.14 10.71
CA ALA A 110 8.72 2.70 10.30
C ALA A 110 9.63 2.38 11.50
N ASN A 111 9.44 3.07 12.63
CA ASN A 111 10.19 2.87 13.87
C ASN A 111 9.51 1.91 14.86
N SER A 112 8.35 1.34 14.52
CA SER A 112 7.73 0.30 15.32
C SER A 112 8.57 -0.98 15.33
N GLU A 113 8.30 -1.87 16.26
CA GLU A 113 8.98 -3.17 16.37
C GLU A 113 8.93 -3.97 15.05
N LYS A 114 7.80 -3.90 14.34
CA LYS A 114 7.64 -4.59 13.04
C LYS A 114 8.30 -3.85 11.88
N GLY A 115 8.55 -2.56 12.01
CA GLY A 115 9.05 -1.72 10.94
C GLY A 115 8.10 -1.55 9.75
N GLU A 116 6.86 -2.01 9.88
CA GLU A 116 5.84 -1.92 8.83
C GLU A 116 4.43 -1.91 9.41
N GLY A 117 3.47 -1.38 8.64
CA GLY A 117 2.06 -1.35 9.02
C GLY A 117 1.23 -0.36 8.23
N TRP A 118 -0.07 -0.35 8.52
CA TRP A 118 -1.02 0.61 7.97
C TRP A 118 -1.01 1.91 8.77
N SER A 119 -1.08 3.03 8.06
CA SER A 119 -1.31 4.34 8.68
C SER A 119 -2.73 4.44 9.25
N GLY A 120 -2.95 5.39 10.16
CA GLY A 120 -4.29 5.93 10.39
C GLY A 120 -4.85 6.59 9.12
N GLN A 121 -6.14 6.89 9.13
CA GLN A 121 -6.78 7.65 8.06
C GLN A 121 -6.31 9.11 8.10
N TYR A 122 -6.04 9.69 6.94
CA TYR A 122 -5.71 11.09 6.75
C TYR A 122 -6.40 11.63 5.48
N LEU A 123 -6.51 12.94 5.35
CA LEU A 123 -7.25 13.56 4.25
C LEU A 123 -6.31 14.03 3.15
N ARG A 124 -6.63 13.70 1.92
CA ARG A 124 -5.90 14.18 0.73
C ARG A 124 -6.88 14.49 -0.40
N THR A 125 -6.60 15.58 -1.07
CA THR A 125 -7.29 15.88 -2.32
C THR A 125 -6.98 14.79 -3.35
N ASN A 126 -8.04 14.13 -3.85
CA ASN A 126 -7.92 13.15 -4.93
C ASN A 126 -7.74 13.90 -6.26
N PRO A 127 -6.63 13.69 -6.98
CA PRO A 127 -6.40 14.41 -8.25
C PRO A 127 -7.36 14.01 -9.37
N ALA A 128 -8.05 12.88 -9.25
CA ALA A 128 -8.99 12.42 -10.27
C ALA A 128 -10.28 13.26 -10.32
N ASP A 129 -10.75 13.77 -9.18
CA ASP A 129 -12.02 14.52 -9.09
C ASP A 129 -11.94 15.78 -8.22
N ASN A 130 -10.75 16.13 -7.72
CA ASN A 130 -10.46 17.26 -6.83
C ASN A 130 -11.26 17.27 -5.50
N LYS A 131 -11.74 16.10 -5.05
CA LYS A 131 -12.40 15.99 -3.77
C LYS A 131 -11.41 15.64 -2.66
N ILE A 132 -11.69 16.12 -1.46
CA ILE A 132 -10.96 15.71 -0.26
C ILE A 132 -11.53 14.38 0.19
N GLU A 133 -10.68 13.34 0.20
CA GLU A 133 -11.05 11.96 0.52
C GLU A 133 -10.14 11.39 1.59
N LYS A 134 -10.64 10.38 2.31
CA LYS A 134 -9.85 9.63 3.27
C LYS A 134 -8.90 8.68 2.56
N LYS A 135 -7.67 8.69 3.01
CA LYS A 135 -6.58 7.89 2.47
C LYS A 135 -5.91 7.08 3.57
N VAL A 136 -5.47 5.89 3.24
CA VAL A 136 -4.60 5.07 4.10
C VAL A 136 -3.39 4.62 3.30
N THR A 137 -2.28 4.46 3.98
CA THR A 137 -1.01 4.08 3.37
C THR A 137 -0.40 2.91 4.13
N TYR A 138 0.06 1.91 3.42
CA TYR A 138 0.92 0.88 3.99
C TYR A 138 2.37 1.36 3.91
N ILE A 139 3.09 1.26 5.03
CA ILE A 139 4.46 1.72 5.20
C ILE A 139 5.35 0.54 5.55
N LYS A 140 6.57 0.54 5.00
CA LYS A 140 7.64 -0.38 5.38
C LYS A 140 8.99 0.31 5.38
N LYS A 141 9.76 0.08 6.47
CA LYS A 141 11.14 0.51 6.57
C LYS A 141 12.06 -0.51 5.93
N VAL A 142 13.05 -0.02 5.20
CA VAL A 142 14.18 -0.80 4.67
C VAL A 142 15.48 -0.08 5.02
N VAL A 143 16.49 -0.84 5.39
CA VAL A 143 17.86 -0.34 5.52
C VAL A 143 18.71 -0.99 4.44
N TYR A 144 19.33 -0.18 3.60
CA TYR A 144 20.30 -0.63 2.60
C TYR A 144 21.64 0.04 2.88
N LYS A 145 22.66 -0.77 3.18
CA LYS A 145 23.92 -0.28 3.75
C LYS A 145 23.62 0.59 4.98
N ASP A 146 24.07 1.83 5.02
CA ASP A 146 23.86 2.76 6.13
C ASP A 146 22.68 3.73 5.88
N THR A 147 21.87 3.49 4.83
CA THR A 147 20.77 4.38 4.46
C THR A 147 19.41 3.75 4.81
N THR A 148 18.59 4.53 5.50
CA THR A 148 17.20 4.15 5.82
C THR A 148 16.24 4.71 4.78
N TYR A 149 15.37 3.83 4.28
CA TYR A 149 14.27 4.18 3.39
C TYR A 149 12.92 3.85 4.03
N VAL A 150 11.95 4.73 3.82
CA VAL A 150 10.53 4.51 4.13
C VAL A 150 9.78 4.39 2.82
N ILE A 151 9.20 3.22 2.59
CA ILE A 151 8.52 2.87 1.34
C ILE A 151 7.03 2.80 1.64
N GLY A 152 6.21 3.39 0.78
CA GLY A 152 4.77 3.36 0.98
C GLY A 152 3.98 3.29 -0.32
N ALA A 153 2.78 2.75 -0.22
CA ALA A 153 1.73 2.83 -1.22
C ALA A 153 0.38 2.93 -0.52
N TRP A 154 -0.65 3.37 -1.23
CA TRP A 154 -1.88 3.84 -0.64
C TRP A 154 -3.11 3.46 -1.46
N TYR A 155 -4.28 3.65 -0.84
CA TYR A 155 -5.56 3.73 -1.54
C TYR A 155 -6.52 4.69 -0.81
N TYR A 156 -7.52 5.22 -1.52
CA TYR A 156 -8.61 6.00 -0.93
C TYR A 156 -9.66 5.07 -0.35
N ILE A 157 -10.18 5.43 0.83
CA ILE A 157 -11.29 4.72 1.47
C ILE A 157 -12.57 5.39 0.97
N ASN A 158 -13.40 4.63 0.29
CA ASN A 158 -14.74 5.07 -0.14
C ASN A 158 -15.72 4.90 1.02
#